data_179dd89f348fbd28006c80e3441c0cd8
#
_entry.id   179dd89f348fbd28006c80e3441c0cd8
#
_cell.length_a   1.000
_cell.length_b   1.000
_cell.length_c   1.000
_cell.angle_alpha   90.00
_cell.angle_beta   90.00
_cell.angle_gamma   90.00
#
_symmetry.space_group_name_H-M   'P 1'
#
loop_
_entity.id
_entity.type
_entity.pdbx_description
1 polymer ?
#
loop_
_entity_poly.entity_id
_entity_poly.type
_entity_poly.pdbx_seq_one_letter_code
_entity_poly.pdbx_strand_id
1 'polypeptide(L)'
;MKIIKYLLLIFFIISFIIFLLPFLLKGILNIGNIAGMIVSLGCFLIIFFNKPLHHLIFSKIMLSFIIILLAIISTCSYKILTNMNILPQEETTVVVLGCRVKNKKPSLALKERLDKTYQYLNENPKLQCILSGGQGANEEISEAKCMYQYLVSKGIDPHRLYQEDKSTSTRENILFSYQLIKKENLPKAITIITNEFHEYRAQTIARRLNIKSYAISAHTAWWLFPTYFVREIFGIGYEFIF
;
A
#
# COMPACT_ATOMS: atom_id res chain seq x y z
N MET A 1 -12.74 -34.66 13.40
CA MET A 1 -13.51 -33.41 13.65
C MET A 1 -12.94 -32.55 14.78
N LYS A 2 -12.64 -33.09 15.99
CA LYS A 2 -12.11 -32.28 17.12
C LYS A 2 -10.75 -31.59 16.78
N ILE A 3 -9.80 -32.32 16.20
CA ILE A 3 -8.46 -31.78 15.84
C ILE A 3 -8.58 -30.58 14.88
N ILE A 4 -9.38 -30.69 13.84
CA ILE A 4 -9.61 -29.59 12.86
C ILE A 4 -10.19 -28.35 13.56
N LYS A 5 -11.12 -28.53 14.50
CA LYS A 5 -11.68 -27.43 15.30
C LYS A 5 -10.59 -26.69 16.06
N TYR A 6 -9.70 -27.41 16.77
CA TYR A 6 -8.61 -26.78 17.53
C TYR A 6 -7.60 -26.09 16.61
N LEU A 7 -7.24 -26.69 15.48
CA LEU A 7 -6.36 -26.06 14.50
C LEU A 7 -6.92 -24.74 13.96
N LEU A 8 -8.23 -24.71 13.66
CA LEU A 8 -8.90 -23.48 13.23
C LEU A 8 -8.95 -22.41 14.33
N LEU A 9 -9.20 -22.80 15.58
CA LEU A 9 -9.19 -21.86 16.71
C LEU A 9 -7.79 -21.24 16.89
N ILE A 10 -6.74 -22.05 16.85
CA ILE A 10 -5.35 -21.57 16.92
C ILE A 10 -5.04 -20.63 15.74
N PHE A 11 -5.45 -21.00 14.52
CA PHE A 11 -5.25 -20.15 13.33
C PHE A 11 -5.89 -18.77 13.51
N PHE A 12 -7.12 -18.67 14.00
CA PHE A 12 -7.78 -17.38 14.18
C PHE A 12 -7.22 -16.56 15.34
N ILE A 13 -6.68 -17.19 16.38
CA ILE A 13 -5.93 -16.50 17.44
C ILE A 13 -4.65 -15.87 16.84
N ILE A 14 -3.88 -16.64 16.07
CA ILE A 14 -2.66 -16.15 15.43
C ILE A 14 -3.00 -15.02 14.45
N SER A 15 -4.05 -15.18 13.64
CA SER A 15 -4.52 -14.14 12.72
C SER A 15 -4.88 -12.84 13.46
N PHE A 16 -5.62 -12.93 14.56
CA PHE A 16 -5.96 -11.76 15.39
C PHE A 16 -4.70 -11.05 15.90
N ILE A 17 -3.73 -11.81 16.41
CA ILE A 17 -2.46 -11.26 16.91
C ILE A 17 -1.71 -10.54 15.76
N ILE A 18 -1.63 -11.13 14.57
CA ILE A 18 -0.96 -10.53 13.41
C ILE A 18 -1.58 -9.16 13.06
N PHE A 19 -2.91 -9.04 13.05
CA PHE A 19 -3.58 -7.77 12.78
C PHE A 19 -3.47 -6.77 13.94
N LEU A 20 -3.24 -7.23 15.16
CA LEU A 20 -3.03 -6.39 16.35
C LEU A 20 -1.58 -5.86 16.43
N LEU A 21 -0.58 -6.59 15.93
CA LEU A 21 0.84 -6.25 16.02
C LEU A 21 1.19 -4.82 15.56
N PRO A 22 0.68 -4.29 14.42
CA PRO A 22 0.99 -2.93 13.99
C PRO A 22 0.58 -1.87 15.00
N PHE A 23 -0.55 -2.08 15.69
CA PHE A 23 -1.00 -1.19 16.75
C PHE A 23 -0.09 -1.28 17.99
N LEU A 24 0.23 -2.49 18.45
CA LEU A 24 1.07 -2.69 19.62
C LEU A 24 2.50 -2.18 19.42
N LEU A 25 3.09 -2.39 18.23
CA LEU A 25 4.48 -2.04 17.98
C LEU A 25 4.70 -0.57 17.62
N LYS A 26 3.75 0.06 16.91
CA LYS A 26 3.93 1.42 16.34
C LYS A 26 2.70 2.32 16.46
N GLY A 27 1.63 1.90 17.14
CA GLY A 27 0.39 2.66 17.23
C GLY A 27 -0.32 2.84 15.88
N ILE A 28 -0.10 1.94 14.93
CA ILE A 28 -0.69 2.00 13.59
C ILE A 28 -2.06 1.32 13.63
N LEU A 29 -3.11 2.12 13.46
CA LEU A 29 -4.49 1.65 13.36
C LEU A 29 -5.10 2.16 12.05
N ASN A 30 -5.66 1.26 11.26
CA ASN A 30 -6.35 1.57 10.01
C ASN A 30 -7.47 0.54 9.74
N ILE A 31 -8.24 0.75 8.68
CA ILE A 31 -9.35 -0.14 8.33
C ILE A 31 -8.92 -1.61 8.14
N GLY A 32 -7.69 -1.85 7.68
CA GLY A 32 -7.17 -3.21 7.48
C GLY A 32 -6.96 -3.96 8.81
N ASN A 33 -6.39 -3.29 9.84
CA ASN A 33 -6.27 -3.89 11.18
C ASN A 33 -7.65 -4.21 11.74
N ILE A 34 -8.55 -3.21 11.71
CA ILE A 34 -9.89 -3.32 12.31
C ILE A 34 -10.65 -4.46 11.65
N ALA A 35 -10.70 -4.50 10.32
CA ALA A 35 -11.38 -5.56 9.58
C ALA A 35 -10.77 -6.94 9.86
N GLY A 36 -9.44 -7.05 9.85
CA GLY A 36 -8.75 -8.30 10.13
C GLY A 36 -9.01 -8.81 11.55
N MET A 37 -8.99 -7.94 12.56
CA MET A 37 -9.31 -8.29 13.95
C MET A 37 -10.79 -8.71 14.10
N ILE A 38 -11.73 -7.99 13.50
CA ILE A 38 -13.16 -8.31 13.57
C ILE A 38 -13.44 -9.67 12.92
N VAL A 39 -12.89 -9.93 11.73
CA VAL A 39 -13.06 -11.20 11.03
C VAL A 39 -12.45 -12.35 11.82
N SER A 40 -11.23 -12.18 12.33
CA SER A 40 -10.54 -13.21 13.10
C SER A 40 -11.29 -13.56 14.39
N LEU A 41 -11.73 -12.54 15.15
CA LEU A 41 -12.50 -12.73 16.37
C LEU A 41 -13.87 -13.34 16.10
N GLY A 42 -14.57 -12.85 15.08
CA GLY A 42 -15.88 -13.38 14.68
C GLY A 42 -15.83 -14.86 14.31
N CYS A 43 -14.88 -15.25 13.47
CA CYS A 43 -14.67 -16.65 13.09
C CYS A 43 -14.28 -17.52 14.31
N PHE A 44 -13.43 -17.01 15.19
CA PHE A 44 -13.07 -17.70 16.43
C PHE A 44 -14.31 -17.98 17.29
N LEU A 45 -15.13 -16.96 17.55
CA LEU A 45 -16.34 -17.10 18.37
C LEU A 45 -17.35 -18.06 17.75
N ILE A 46 -17.58 -17.99 16.43
CA ILE A 46 -18.44 -18.93 15.72
C ILE A 46 -17.97 -20.36 15.91
N ILE A 47 -16.68 -20.64 15.74
CA ILE A 47 -16.13 -21.99 15.87
C ILE A 47 -16.11 -22.45 17.34
N PHE A 48 -15.82 -21.55 18.27
CA PHE A 48 -15.74 -21.87 19.71
C PHE A 48 -17.11 -22.26 20.27
N PHE A 49 -18.14 -21.43 20.02
CA PHE A 49 -19.49 -21.64 20.54
C PHE A 49 -20.36 -22.56 19.67
N ASN A 50 -19.83 -23.08 18.56
CA ASN A 50 -20.60 -23.90 17.63
C ASN A 50 -21.11 -25.19 18.32
N LYS A 51 -22.35 -25.15 18.77
CA LYS A 51 -23.21 -26.31 18.86
C LYS A 51 -23.58 -26.71 17.42
N PRO A 52 -23.70 -28.00 17.06
CA PRO A 52 -23.97 -28.40 15.68
C PRO A 52 -25.15 -27.61 15.13
N LEU A 53 -24.85 -26.67 14.24
CA LEU A 53 -25.84 -25.78 13.63
C LEU A 53 -26.60 -26.61 12.59
N HIS A 54 -27.73 -27.15 12.99
CA HIS A 54 -28.60 -28.01 12.17
C HIS A 54 -29.36 -27.30 11.05
N HIS A 55 -28.93 -26.09 10.62
CA HIS A 55 -29.54 -25.40 9.49
C HIS A 55 -28.64 -25.50 8.25
N LEU A 56 -28.96 -26.49 7.41
CA LEU A 56 -28.33 -26.69 6.08
C LEU A 56 -28.26 -25.42 5.23
N ILE A 57 -29.27 -24.53 5.34
CA ILE A 57 -29.34 -23.24 4.63
C ILE A 57 -28.27 -22.28 5.15
N PHE A 58 -28.11 -22.11 6.46
CA PHE A 58 -27.12 -21.22 7.04
C PHE A 58 -25.69 -21.68 6.70
N SER A 59 -25.44 -23.00 6.72
CA SER A 59 -24.17 -23.59 6.31
C SER A 59 -23.85 -23.29 4.84
N LYS A 60 -24.81 -23.37 3.94
CA LYS A 60 -24.64 -23.06 2.51
C LYS A 60 -24.38 -21.57 2.26
N ILE A 61 -25.12 -20.67 2.93
CA ILE A 61 -24.90 -19.23 2.84
C ILE A 61 -23.50 -18.86 3.33
N MET A 62 -23.08 -19.40 4.48
CA MET A 62 -21.75 -19.17 5.03
C MET A 62 -20.64 -19.68 4.09
N LEU A 63 -20.82 -20.88 3.52
CA LEU A 63 -19.87 -21.43 2.54
C LEU A 63 -19.78 -20.55 1.29
N SER A 64 -20.91 -20.10 0.75
CA SER A 64 -20.94 -19.19 -0.40
C SER A 64 -20.23 -17.88 -0.09
N PHE A 65 -20.44 -17.30 1.09
CA PHE A 65 -19.74 -16.09 1.54
C PHE A 65 -18.23 -16.30 1.62
N ILE A 66 -17.77 -17.41 2.18
CA ILE A 66 -16.36 -17.77 2.26
C ILE A 66 -15.75 -17.90 0.86
N ILE A 67 -16.44 -18.58 -0.07
CA ILE A 67 -15.97 -18.74 -1.46
C ILE A 67 -15.82 -17.39 -2.15
N ILE A 68 -16.81 -16.50 -2.01
CA ILE A 68 -16.76 -15.15 -2.58
C ILE A 68 -15.60 -14.35 -1.98
N LEU A 69 -15.40 -14.40 -0.67
CA LEU A 69 -14.32 -13.72 0.00
C LEU A 69 -12.95 -14.23 -0.47
N LEU A 70 -12.78 -15.54 -0.59
CA LEU A 70 -11.55 -16.15 -1.11
C LEU A 70 -11.32 -15.77 -2.58
N ALA A 71 -12.34 -15.70 -3.40
CA ALA A 71 -12.24 -15.26 -4.79
C ALA A 71 -11.80 -13.79 -4.88
N ILE A 72 -12.34 -12.91 -4.05
CA ILE A 72 -11.93 -11.49 -3.97
C ILE A 72 -10.47 -11.39 -3.54
N ILE A 73 -10.08 -12.04 -2.44
CA ILE A 73 -8.71 -12.04 -1.94
C ILE A 73 -7.74 -12.57 -3.01
N SER A 74 -8.06 -13.71 -3.64
CA SER A 74 -7.23 -14.31 -4.69
C SER A 74 -7.06 -13.38 -5.90
N THR A 75 -8.16 -12.77 -6.36
CA THR A 75 -8.13 -11.81 -7.47
C THR A 75 -7.30 -10.58 -7.13
N CYS A 76 -7.47 -10.01 -5.94
CA CYS A 76 -6.68 -8.86 -5.49
C CYS A 76 -5.20 -9.23 -5.34
N SER A 77 -4.90 -10.40 -4.76
CA SER A 77 -3.52 -10.90 -4.63
C SER A 77 -2.84 -11.06 -6.00
N TYR A 78 -3.52 -11.69 -6.95
CA TYR A 78 -3.02 -11.85 -8.31
C TYR A 78 -2.70 -10.50 -8.96
N LYS A 79 -3.63 -9.54 -8.87
CA LYS A 79 -3.44 -8.19 -9.43
C LYS A 79 -2.30 -7.44 -8.76
N ILE A 80 -2.15 -7.53 -7.44
CA ILE A 80 -1.03 -6.91 -6.73
C ILE A 80 0.29 -7.54 -7.19
N LEU A 81 0.41 -8.87 -7.17
CA LEU A 81 1.63 -9.58 -7.53
C LEU A 81 2.06 -9.33 -8.98
N THR A 82 1.12 -9.28 -9.93
CA THR A 82 1.44 -9.08 -11.36
C THR A 82 1.77 -7.63 -11.71
N ASN A 83 1.55 -6.68 -10.80
CA ASN A 83 1.87 -5.26 -11.02
C ASN A 83 3.10 -4.78 -10.21
N MET A 84 3.79 -5.70 -9.53
CA MET A 84 5.04 -5.39 -8.82
C MET A 84 6.23 -5.39 -9.79
N ASN A 85 7.17 -4.46 -9.59
CA ASN A 85 8.46 -4.43 -10.30
C ASN A 85 8.34 -4.56 -11.83
N ILE A 86 7.46 -3.77 -12.44
CA ILE A 86 7.39 -3.61 -13.89
C ILE A 86 8.47 -2.63 -14.31
N LEU A 87 9.63 -3.15 -14.73
CA LEU A 87 10.81 -2.35 -15.06
C LEU A 87 10.58 -1.47 -16.29
N PRO A 88 11.08 -0.22 -16.28
CA PRO A 88 10.98 0.68 -17.42
C PRO A 88 11.82 0.17 -18.59
N GLN A 89 11.25 0.31 -19.81
CA GLN A 89 11.89 -0.04 -21.08
C GLN A 89 12.29 1.20 -21.89
N GLU A 90 12.12 2.37 -21.31
CA GLU A 90 12.40 3.67 -21.89
C GLU A 90 12.83 4.66 -20.79
N GLU A 91 13.24 5.85 -21.17
CA GLU A 91 13.55 6.92 -20.21
C GLU A 91 12.30 7.37 -19.47
N THR A 92 12.36 7.44 -18.16
CA THR A 92 11.24 7.77 -17.28
C THR A 92 11.62 8.81 -16.23
N THR A 93 10.61 9.54 -15.75
CA THR A 93 10.75 10.31 -14.50
C THR A 93 10.28 9.46 -13.33
N VAL A 94 11.10 9.40 -12.29
CA VAL A 94 10.73 8.69 -11.05
C VAL A 94 9.68 9.50 -10.29
N VAL A 95 8.62 8.86 -9.82
CA VAL A 95 7.60 9.48 -8.96
C VAL A 95 7.48 8.67 -7.69
N VAL A 96 7.89 9.24 -6.56
CA VAL A 96 7.77 8.60 -5.24
C VAL A 96 6.46 9.05 -4.60
N LEU A 97 5.58 8.11 -4.32
CA LEU A 97 4.32 8.41 -3.65
C LEU A 97 4.52 8.54 -2.15
N GLY A 98 4.06 9.64 -1.60
CA GLY A 98 4.04 9.91 -0.18
C GLY A 98 3.17 8.91 0.60
N CYS A 99 3.36 8.91 1.92
CA CYS A 99 2.56 8.08 2.81
C CYS A 99 2.50 8.78 4.13
N ARG A 100 2.93 8.70 5.17
CA ARG A 100 2.72 9.40 6.43
C ARG A 100 4.03 9.96 7.01
N VAL A 101 3.96 11.18 7.52
CA VAL A 101 5.03 11.82 8.30
C VAL A 101 4.63 11.88 9.77
N LYS A 102 5.56 11.65 10.69
CA LYS A 102 5.36 11.80 12.13
C LYS A 102 6.61 12.45 12.75
N ASN A 103 6.41 13.53 13.51
CA ASN A 103 7.53 14.27 14.14
C ASN A 103 8.62 14.64 13.10
N LYS A 104 8.21 15.16 11.95
CA LYS A 104 9.10 15.54 10.81
C LYS A 104 9.96 14.40 10.26
N LYS A 105 9.63 13.14 10.59
CA LYS A 105 10.35 11.94 10.11
C LYS A 105 9.42 11.06 9.30
N PRO A 106 9.94 10.32 8.32
CA PRO A 106 9.12 9.40 7.55
C PRO A 106 8.58 8.28 8.46
N SER A 107 7.32 7.90 8.27
CA SER A 107 6.78 6.65 8.81
C SER A 107 7.60 5.46 8.29
N LEU A 108 7.43 4.27 8.90
CA LEU A 108 8.17 3.08 8.45
C LEU A 108 7.92 2.78 6.96
N ALA A 109 6.66 2.80 6.52
CA ALA A 109 6.32 2.56 5.11
C ALA A 109 6.92 3.64 4.18
N LEU A 110 6.91 4.91 4.58
CA LEU A 110 7.55 5.97 3.80
C LEU A 110 9.07 5.80 3.76
N LYS A 111 9.68 5.39 4.88
CA LYS A 111 11.13 5.12 4.94
C LYS A 111 11.52 3.98 4.00
N GLU A 112 10.75 2.89 3.96
CA GLU A 112 10.98 1.77 3.03
C GLU A 112 10.94 2.23 1.56
N ARG A 113 9.98 3.10 1.20
CA ARG A 113 9.95 3.73 -0.15
C ARG A 113 11.18 4.57 -0.42
N LEU A 114 11.62 5.37 0.54
CA LEU A 114 12.78 6.25 0.40
C LEU A 114 14.09 5.47 0.31
N ASP A 115 14.23 4.40 1.08
CA ASP A 115 15.40 3.51 0.99
C ASP A 115 15.46 2.85 -0.40
N LYS A 116 14.31 2.41 -0.95
CA LYS A 116 14.23 1.87 -2.31
C LYS A 116 14.51 2.94 -3.37
N THR A 117 14.00 4.15 -3.17
CA THR A 117 14.25 5.29 -4.05
C THR A 117 15.73 5.65 -4.07
N TYR A 118 16.36 5.73 -2.92
CA TYR A 118 17.79 5.98 -2.78
C TYR A 118 18.61 4.96 -3.57
N GLN A 119 18.33 3.66 -3.38
CA GLN A 119 19.01 2.60 -4.14
C GLN A 119 18.83 2.80 -5.64
N TYR A 120 17.58 2.98 -6.09
CA TYR A 120 17.25 3.08 -7.52
C TYR A 120 17.89 4.32 -8.19
N LEU A 121 17.90 5.47 -7.50
CA LEU A 121 18.53 6.70 -8.01
C LEU A 121 20.07 6.63 -8.05
N ASN A 122 20.71 5.88 -7.15
CA ASN A 122 22.14 5.63 -7.19
C ASN A 122 22.55 4.72 -8.35
N GLU A 123 21.74 3.67 -8.62
CA GLU A 123 21.94 2.78 -9.77
C GLU A 123 21.67 3.50 -11.10
N ASN A 124 20.89 4.60 -11.07
CA ASN A 124 20.46 5.37 -12.23
C ASN A 124 20.74 6.88 -12.05
N PRO A 125 22.00 7.34 -12.14
CA PRO A 125 22.41 8.69 -11.76
C PRO A 125 21.83 9.81 -12.63
N LYS A 126 21.31 9.52 -13.80
CA LYS A 126 20.71 10.51 -14.72
C LYS A 126 19.22 10.77 -14.48
N LEU A 127 18.53 9.87 -13.75
CA LEU A 127 17.10 10.00 -13.56
C LEU A 127 16.74 11.19 -12.65
N GLN A 128 15.68 11.87 -13.03
CA GLN A 128 15.00 12.91 -12.23
C GLN A 128 13.89 12.28 -11.40
N CYS A 129 13.62 12.84 -10.23
CA CYS A 129 12.71 12.26 -9.26
C CYS A 129 11.74 13.32 -8.71
N ILE A 130 10.44 13.05 -8.80
CA ILE A 130 9.40 13.84 -8.15
C ILE A 130 9.00 13.14 -6.85
N LEU A 131 9.03 13.91 -5.77
CA LEU A 131 8.62 13.52 -4.45
C LEU A 131 7.22 14.10 -4.22
N SER A 132 6.20 13.25 -4.27
CA SER A 132 4.81 13.69 -4.29
C SER A 132 4.07 13.30 -3.01
N GLY A 133 3.54 14.30 -2.32
CA GLY A 133 2.74 14.15 -1.12
C GLY A 133 2.61 15.46 -0.37
N GLY A 134 1.37 15.89 -0.18
CA GLY A 134 1.03 17.10 0.58
C GLY A 134 1.24 16.95 2.08
N GLN A 135 0.68 17.88 2.83
CA GLN A 135 0.74 17.88 4.29
C GLN A 135 -0.59 17.38 4.87
N GLY A 136 -0.56 16.24 5.52
CA GLY A 136 -1.73 15.72 6.25
C GLY A 136 -2.09 16.58 7.47
N ALA A 137 -3.35 16.52 7.91
CA ALA A 137 -3.87 17.34 9.01
C ALA A 137 -3.08 17.22 10.33
N ASN A 138 -2.42 16.08 10.56
CA ASN A 138 -1.63 15.81 11.76
C ASN A 138 -0.12 15.76 11.46
N GLU A 139 0.33 16.42 10.41
CA GLU A 139 1.73 16.45 9.98
C GLU A 139 2.29 17.87 10.11
N GLU A 140 3.53 17.98 10.57
CA GLU A 140 4.21 19.27 10.77
C GLU A 140 4.83 19.82 9.48
N ILE A 141 5.11 18.93 8.52
CA ILE A 141 5.67 19.25 7.20
C ILE A 141 5.00 18.36 6.15
N SER A 142 5.04 18.79 4.88
CA SER A 142 4.55 17.95 3.79
C SER A 142 5.37 16.66 3.64
N GLU A 143 4.72 15.62 3.13
CA GLU A 143 5.41 14.35 2.82
C GLU A 143 6.53 14.58 1.80
N ALA A 144 6.30 15.41 0.77
CA ALA A 144 7.30 15.78 -0.21
C ALA A 144 8.54 16.42 0.42
N LYS A 145 8.36 17.35 1.36
CA LYS A 145 9.47 17.99 2.09
C LYS A 145 10.23 17.00 2.95
N CYS A 146 9.53 16.10 3.64
CA CYS A 146 10.16 15.04 4.43
C CYS A 146 11.00 14.11 3.56
N MET A 147 10.49 13.70 2.41
CA MET A 147 11.18 12.86 1.43
C MET A 147 12.43 13.54 0.88
N TYR A 148 12.33 14.81 0.52
CA TYR A 148 13.44 15.61 0.04
C TYR A 148 14.58 15.67 1.06
N GLN A 149 14.26 16.05 2.30
CA GLN A 149 15.26 16.12 3.39
C GLN A 149 15.94 14.78 3.60
N TYR A 150 15.20 13.68 3.55
CA TYR A 150 15.74 12.34 3.72
C TYR A 150 16.72 11.97 2.60
N LEU A 151 16.36 12.15 1.33
CA LEU A 151 17.19 11.77 0.19
C LEU A 151 18.43 12.66 0.06
N VAL A 152 18.30 13.96 0.31
CA VAL A 152 19.46 14.89 0.36
C VAL A 152 20.42 14.50 1.47
N SER A 153 19.92 14.15 2.66
CA SER A 153 20.77 13.68 3.76
C SER A 153 21.50 12.38 3.46
N LYS A 154 21.00 11.59 2.49
CA LYS A 154 21.64 10.38 1.97
C LYS A 154 22.64 10.64 0.83
N GLY A 155 22.75 11.87 0.35
CA GLY A 155 23.69 12.26 -0.70
C GLY A 155 23.12 12.28 -2.11
N ILE A 156 21.80 12.20 -2.29
CA ILE A 156 21.19 12.43 -3.60
C ILE A 156 21.31 13.93 -3.94
N ASP A 157 21.75 14.24 -5.17
CA ASP A 157 21.86 15.61 -5.67
C ASP A 157 20.50 16.32 -5.62
N PRO A 158 20.38 17.45 -4.91
CA PRO A 158 19.16 18.24 -4.83
C PRO A 158 18.58 18.65 -6.18
N HIS A 159 19.44 18.90 -7.19
CA HIS A 159 18.99 19.27 -8.56
C HIS A 159 18.24 18.16 -9.29
N ARG A 160 18.29 16.93 -8.79
CA ARG A 160 17.52 15.79 -9.32
C ARG A 160 16.16 15.61 -8.67
N LEU A 161 15.85 16.38 -7.62
CA LEU A 161 14.69 16.18 -6.75
C LEU A 161 13.69 17.34 -6.89
N TYR A 162 12.50 17.04 -7.35
CA TYR A 162 11.37 17.96 -7.44
C TYR A 162 10.34 17.65 -6.36
N GLN A 163 9.76 18.66 -5.74
CA GLN A 163 8.75 18.50 -4.71
C GLN A 163 7.37 18.85 -5.25
N GLU A 164 6.42 17.94 -5.09
CA GLU A 164 4.98 18.18 -5.26
C GLU A 164 4.32 18.04 -3.89
N ASP A 165 3.89 19.11 -3.27
CA ASP A 165 3.46 19.19 -1.88
C ASP A 165 1.99 19.60 -1.68
N LYS A 166 1.16 19.52 -2.74
CA LYS A 166 -0.25 19.95 -2.72
C LYS A 166 -1.24 18.81 -2.70
N SER A 167 -0.82 17.62 -3.12
CA SER A 167 -1.69 16.46 -3.26
C SER A 167 -2.20 15.94 -1.92
N THR A 168 -3.47 15.50 -1.90
CA THR A 168 -4.16 14.92 -0.75
C THR A 168 -4.65 13.49 -0.97
N SER A 169 -4.45 12.98 -2.17
CA SER A 169 -4.87 11.64 -2.60
C SER A 169 -3.88 11.02 -3.58
N THR A 170 -3.91 9.69 -3.75
CA THR A 170 -3.05 8.99 -4.72
C THR A 170 -3.31 9.49 -6.15
N ARG A 171 -4.55 9.83 -6.48
CA ARG A 171 -4.92 10.39 -7.79
C ARG A 171 -4.25 11.75 -8.00
N GLU A 172 -4.30 12.61 -7.01
CA GLU A 172 -3.65 13.93 -7.06
C GLU A 172 -2.13 13.82 -7.08
N ASN A 173 -1.54 12.89 -6.29
CA ASN A 173 -0.11 12.62 -6.36
C ASN A 173 0.35 12.37 -7.80
N ILE A 174 -0.32 11.47 -8.51
CA ILE A 174 0.04 11.12 -9.89
C ILE A 174 -0.28 12.27 -10.84
N LEU A 175 -1.44 12.91 -10.72
CA LEU A 175 -1.86 13.99 -11.60
C LEU A 175 -0.95 15.22 -11.47
N PHE A 176 -0.67 15.67 -10.25
CA PHE A 176 0.15 16.87 -10.00
C PHE A 176 1.62 16.62 -10.31
N SER A 177 2.14 15.40 -10.01
CA SER A 177 3.45 14.98 -10.50
C SER A 177 3.54 15.06 -12.01
N TYR A 178 2.53 14.58 -12.73
CA TYR A 178 2.53 14.63 -14.19
C TYR A 178 2.43 16.07 -14.75
N GLN A 179 1.72 16.96 -14.06
CA GLN A 179 1.71 18.38 -14.40
C GLN A 179 3.11 19.01 -14.22
N LEU A 180 3.79 18.66 -13.13
CA LEU A 180 5.15 19.11 -12.86
C LEU A 180 6.14 18.56 -13.89
N ILE A 181 6.04 17.29 -14.28
CA ILE A 181 6.82 16.68 -15.37
C ILE A 181 6.69 17.49 -16.68
N LYS A 182 5.47 17.89 -17.04
CA LYS A 182 5.24 18.71 -18.24
C LYS A 182 5.84 20.10 -18.13
N LYS A 183 5.73 20.72 -16.96
CA LYS A 183 6.27 22.06 -16.70
C LYS A 183 7.79 22.10 -16.79
N GLU A 184 8.44 21.08 -16.22
CA GLU A 184 9.91 20.99 -16.16
C GLU A 184 10.50 20.29 -17.40
N ASN A 185 9.70 19.94 -18.41
CA ASN A 185 10.08 19.24 -19.64
C ASN A 185 10.82 17.90 -19.39
N LEU A 186 10.41 17.16 -18.36
CA LEU A 186 10.96 15.86 -18.01
C LEU A 186 10.35 14.73 -18.88
N PRO A 187 10.99 13.54 -18.92
CA PRO A 187 10.43 12.35 -19.58
C PRO A 187 9.00 12.05 -19.11
N LYS A 188 8.07 11.87 -20.07
CA LYS A 188 6.63 11.78 -19.77
C LYS A 188 6.18 10.40 -19.25
N ALA A 189 6.92 9.33 -19.57
CA ALA A 189 6.69 8.04 -18.93
C ALA A 189 7.18 8.11 -17.48
N ILE A 190 6.46 7.49 -16.54
CA ILE A 190 6.79 7.58 -15.13
C ILE A 190 7.17 6.22 -14.56
N THR A 191 8.13 6.20 -13.64
CA THR A 191 8.41 5.04 -12.78
C THR A 191 7.90 5.35 -11.37
N ILE A 192 6.82 4.70 -10.98
CA ILE A 192 6.22 4.88 -9.67
C ILE A 192 7.01 4.05 -8.65
N ILE A 193 7.42 4.68 -7.55
CA ILE A 193 7.99 3.99 -6.39
C ILE A 193 7.02 4.10 -5.22
N THR A 194 6.49 2.95 -4.82
CA THR A 194 5.61 2.82 -3.64
C THR A 194 5.78 1.42 -3.02
N ASN A 195 5.03 1.11 -1.95
CA ASN A 195 5.07 -0.25 -1.40
C ASN A 195 4.33 -1.24 -2.31
N GLU A 196 4.76 -2.50 -2.32
CA GLU A 196 4.28 -3.56 -3.20
C GLU A 196 2.76 -3.72 -3.20
N PHE A 197 2.12 -3.62 -2.03
CA PHE A 197 0.65 -3.73 -1.92
C PHE A 197 -0.08 -2.61 -2.64
N HIS A 198 0.54 -1.44 -2.84
CA HIS A 198 -0.07 -0.24 -3.39
C HIS A 198 0.14 -0.07 -4.91
N GLU A 199 1.08 -0.78 -5.52
CA GLU A 199 1.47 -0.62 -6.93
C GLU A 199 0.30 -0.79 -7.90
N TYR A 200 -0.52 -1.82 -7.72
CA TYR A 200 -1.65 -2.08 -8.61
C TYR A 200 -2.62 -0.89 -8.67
N ARG A 201 -2.96 -0.30 -7.53
CA ARG A 201 -3.87 0.87 -7.48
C ARG A 201 -3.21 2.10 -8.08
N ALA A 202 -1.95 2.37 -7.78
CA ALA A 202 -1.22 3.51 -8.34
C ALA A 202 -1.14 3.43 -9.87
N GLN A 203 -0.78 2.27 -10.44
CA GLN A 203 -0.74 2.07 -11.88
C GLN A 203 -2.13 2.11 -12.54
N THR A 204 -3.17 1.64 -11.85
CA THR A 204 -4.54 1.74 -12.33
C THR A 204 -4.97 3.19 -12.46
N ILE A 205 -4.62 4.03 -11.48
CA ILE A 205 -4.88 5.47 -11.53
C ILE A 205 -4.09 6.13 -12.67
N ALA A 206 -2.79 5.81 -12.80
CA ALA A 206 -1.97 6.35 -13.90
C ALA A 206 -2.57 6.00 -15.27
N ARG A 207 -3.01 4.75 -15.45
CA ARG A 207 -3.66 4.29 -16.69
C ARG A 207 -4.97 5.03 -16.97
N ARG A 208 -5.80 5.30 -15.95
CA ARG A 208 -7.03 6.10 -16.09
C ARG A 208 -6.75 7.56 -16.46
N LEU A 209 -5.59 8.08 -16.10
CA LEU A 209 -5.11 9.41 -16.47
C LEU A 209 -4.37 9.41 -17.82
N ASN A 210 -4.34 8.29 -18.53
CA ASN A 210 -3.58 8.10 -19.78
C ASN A 210 -2.08 8.38 -19.62
N ILE A 211 -1.51 8.04 -18.46
CA ILE A 211 -0.09 8.20 -18.17
C ILE A 211 0.57 6.81 -18.23
N LYS A 212 1.59 6.68 -19.10
CA LYS A 212 2.38 5.46 -19.18
C LYS A 212 3.23 5.31 -17.92
N SER A 213 3.09 4.17 -17.23
CA SER A 213 3.73 3.96 -15.93
C SER A 213 4.37 2.60 -15.80
N TYR A 214 5.45 2.58 -15.05
CA TYR A 214 6.22 1.42 -14.60
C TYR A 214 6.23 1.39 -13.07
N ALA A 215 6.72 0.31 -12.47
CA ALA A 215 6.67 0.12 -11.02
C ALA A 215 7.99 -0.40 -10.46
N ILE A 216 8.47 0.23 -9.41
CA ILE A 216 9.57 -0.26 -8.58
C ILE A 216 9.05 -0.35 -7.15
N SER A 217 8.83 -1.57 -6.69
CA SER A 217 8.21 -1.82 -5.39
C SER A 217 9.21 -1.71 -4.24
N ALA A 218 8.82 -0.95 -3.21
CA ALA A 218 9.48 -0.97 -1.92
C ALA A 218 8.92 -2.11 -1.08
N HIS A 219 9.79 -2.86 -0.40
CA HIS A 219 9.40 -3.97 0.45
C HIS A 219 8.77 -3.48 1.76
N THR A 220 7.65 -4.06 2.14
CA THR A 220 6.96 -3.77 3.39
C THR A 220 7.34 -4.78 4.46
N ALA A 221 7.63 -4.31 5.67
CA ALA A 221 7.89 -5.19 6.80
C ALA A 221 6.75 -6.23 6.95
N TRP A 222 7.11 -7.52 7.10
CA TRP A 222 6.17 -8.65 7.07
C TRP A 222 4.98 -8.51 8.02
N TRP A 223 5.17 -7.92 9.19
CA TRP A 223 4.12 -7.71 10.19
C TRP A 223 3.18 -6.54 9.87
N LEU A 224 3.56 -5.65 8.96
CA LEU A 224 2.71 -4.58 8.42
C LEU A 224 1.95 -5.01 7.17
N PHE A 225 2.51 -5.92 6.38
CA PHE A 225 1.96 -6.30 5.08
C PHE A 225 0.49 -6.76 5.16
N PRO A 226 0.06 -7.68 6.07
CA PRO A 226 -1.33 -8.14 6.13
C PRO A 226 -2.32 -6.98 6.31
N THR A 227 -2.00 -6.06 7.19
CA THR A 227 -2.83 -4.89 7.50
C THR A 227 -2.98 -3.94 6.31
N TYR A 228 -1.87 -3.63 5.65
CA TYR A 228 -1.91 -2.75 4.47
C TYR A 228 -2.50 -3.46 3.25
N PHE A 229 -2.28 -4.75 3.11
CA PHE A 229 -2.90 -5.56 2.05
C PHE A 229 -4.43 -5.55 2.15
N VAL A 230 -4.98 -5.81 3.34
CA VAL A 230 -6.45 -5.74 3.56
C VAL A 230 -6.96 -4.31 3.32
N ARG A 231 -6.24 -3.28 3.77
CA ARG A 231 -6.60 -1.88 3.47
C ARG A 231 -6.63 -1.61 1.96
N GLU A 232 -5.70 -2.17 1.18
CA GLU A 232 -5.68 -1.98 -0.27
C GLU A 232 -6.83 -2.68 -0.98
N ILE A 233 -7.34 -3.81 -0.48
CA ILE A 233 -8.57 -4.40 -1.01
C ILE A 233 -9.74 -3.39 -0.96
N PHE A 234 -9.88 -2.67 0.16
CA PHE A 234 -10.87 -1.58 0.26
C PHE A 234 -10.55 -0.42 -0.69
N GLY A 235 -9.27 -0.03 -0.79
CA GLY A 235 -8.83 1.04 -1.68
C GLY A 235 -9.06 0.71 -3.16
N ILE A 236 -8.80 -0.51 -3.57
CA ILE A 236 -9.10 -1.00 -4.93
C ILE A 236 -10.61 -0.99 -5.17
N GLY A 237 -11.42 -1.48 -4.22
CA GLY A 237 -12.88 -1.43 -4.32
C GLY A 237 -13.41 -0.01 -4.50
N TYR A 238 -12.88 0.95 -3.74
CA TYR A 238 -13.22 2.37 -3.89
C TYR A 238 -12.91 2.90 -5.30
N GLU A 239 -11.72 2.62 -5.84
CA GLU A 239 -11.34 3.04 -7.20
C GLU A 239 -12.21 2.43 -8.31
N PHE A 240 -12.85 1.29 -8.08
CA PHE A 240 -13.76 0.68 -9.06
C PHE A 240 -15.17 1.27 -9.03
N ILE A 241 -15.57 1.85 -7.91
CA ILE A 241 -16.92 2.41 -7.72
C ILE A 241 -16.96 3.89 -8.11
N PHE A 242 -15.89 4.64 -7.83
CA PHE A 242 -15.76 6.09 -8.05
C PHE A 242 -14.61 6.43 -9.00
#